data_d4a60c453349f80502c8b90113073dee
#
_entry.id   d4a60c453349f80502c8b90113073dee
#
_cell.length_a   1.000
_cell.length_b   1.000
_cell.length_c   1.000
_cell.angle_alpha   90.00
_cell.angle_beta   90.00
_cell.angle_gamma   90.00
#
_symmetry.space_group_name_H-M   'P 1'
#
loop_
_entity.id
_entity.type
_entity.pdbx_description
1 polymer ?
#
loop_
_entity_poly.entity_id
_entity_poly.type
_entity_poly.pdbx_seq_one_letter_code
_entity_poly.pdbx_strand_id
1 'polypeptide(L)'
;MGTRFVKLAVVFYAVLLLAAAVLGDLGGRNALVLGDSAVFGLFSGAVTACGTVAFGVVLYRLLPVLRRISDELAPLLVDGARVRDLVLVSVMSGVGEEAFFRGALQPLLGIVVTSLLFGALHVGPDRRYLVWTVWAVGAGFLFGALYEWT
;
A
#
# COMPACT_ATOMS: atom_id res chain seq x y z
N MET A 1 20.74 -5.27 -9.42
CA MET A 1 19.86 -5.63 -8.30
C MET A 1 18.38 -5.47 -8.66
N GLY A 2 18.01 -4.45 -9.43
CA GLY A 2 16.62 -4.11 -9.77
C GLY A 2 15.76 -5.22 -10.41
N THR A 3 16.30 -6.00 -11.34
CA THR A 3 15.52 -7.07 -12.02
C THR A 3 15.11 -8.23 -11.10
N ARG A 4 15.92 -8.57 -10.10
CA ARG A 4 15.55 -9.59 -9.09
C ARG A 4 14.50 -9.06 -8.13
N PHE A 5 14.65 -7.83 -7.68
CA PHE A 5 13.67 -7.16 -6.83
C PHE A 5 12.31 -7.08 -7.51
N VAL A 6 12.26 -6.60 -8.77
CA VAL A 6 11.02 -6.51 -9.55
C VAL A 6 10.32 -7.87 -9.66
N LYS A 7 11.06 -8.93 -9.99
CA LYS A 7 10.49 -10.29 -10.08
C LYS A 7 9.92 -10.76 -8.74
N LEU A 8 10.64 -10.55 -7.64
CA LEU A 8 10.19 -10.92 -6.30
C LEU A 8 8.94 -10.12 -5.89
N ALA A 9 8.94 -8.82 -6.14
CA ALA A 9 7.80 -7.96 -5.87
C ALA A 9 6.56 -8.39 -6.67
N VAL A 10 6.70 -8.66 -7.97
CA VAL A 10 5.60 -9.15 -8.82
C VAL A 10 5.04 -10.47 -8.28
N VAL A 11 5.89 -11.44 -7.93
CA VAL A 11 5.45 -12.71 -7.36
C VAL A 11 4.76 -12.49 -6.02
N PHE A 12 5.33 -11.66 -5.15
CA PHE A 12 4.75 -11.35 -3.84
C PHE A 12 3.34 -10.75 -3.96
N TYR A 13 3.17 -9.72 -4.80
CA TYR A 13 1.87 -9.09 -4.98
C TYR A 13 0.87 -9.96 -5.74
N ALA A 14 1.32 -10.84 -6.63
CA ALA A 14 0.46 -11.85 -7.25
C ALA A 14 -0.07 -12.85 -6.21
N VAL A 15 0.80 -13.31 -5.29
CA VAL A 15 0.40 -14.18 -4.17
C VAL A 15 -0.56 -13.44 -3.23
N LEU A 16 -0.32 -12.15 -2.97
CA LEU A 16 -1.21 -11.34 -2.13
C LEU A 16 -2.60 -11.19 -2.75
N LEU A 17 -2.66 -10.94 -4.06
CA LEU A 17 -3.93 -10.89 -4.82
C LEU A 17 -4.66 -12.23 -4.80
N LEU A 18 -3.95 -13.34 -4.97
CA LEU A 18 -4.53 -14.69 -4.87
C LEU A 18 -5.09 -14.94 -3.47
N ALA A 19 -4.33 -14.56 -2.43
CA ALA A 19 -4.79 -14.68 -1.04
C ALA A 19 -6.04 -13.82 -0.79
N ALA A 20 -6.09 -12.61 -1.34
CA ALA A 20 -7.27 -11.75 -1.28
C ALA A 20 -8.49 -12.40 -1.92
N ALA A 21 -8.33 -12.96 -3.13
CA ALA A 21 -9.40 -13.65 -3.83
C ALA A 21 -9.93 -14.87 -3.05
N VAL A 22 -9.02 -15.71 -2.54
CA VAL A 22 -9.38 -16.90 -1.74
C VAL A 22 -10.09 -16.52 -0.44
N LEU A 23 -9.56 -15.56 0.30
CA LEU A 23 -10.17 -15.11 1.55
C LEU A 23 -11.53 -14.43 1.31
N GLY A 24 -11.63 -13.65 0.23
CA GLY A 24 -12.89 -13.04 -0.17
C GLY A 24 -13.95 -14.08 -0.52
N ASP A 25 -13.59 -15.09 -1.31
CA ASP A 25 -14.47 -16.18 -1.70
C ASP A 25 -14.93 -17.00 -0.48
N LEU A 26 -14.00 -17.37 0.40
CA LEU A 26 -14.31 -18.05 1.67
C LEU A 26 -15.24 -17.22 2.58
N GLY A 27 -15.14 -15.91 2.51
CA GLY A 27 -16.02 -14.97 3.22
C GLY A 27 -17.34 -14.67 2.49
N GLY A 28 -17.60 -15.31 1.33
CA GLY A 28 -18.78 -15.06 0.49
C GLY A 28 -18.79 -13.66 -0.14
N ARG A 29 -17.62 -13.08 -0.37
CA ARG A 29 -17.43 -11.72 -0.90
C ARG A 29 -16.42 -11.69 -2.03
N ASN A 30 -16.56 -10.73 -2.92
CA ASN A 30 -15.52 -10.49 -3.92
C ASN A 30 -14.57 -9.38 -3.42
N ALA A 31 -13.35 -9.75 -3.05
CA ALA A 31 -12.33 -8.81 -2.56
C ALA A 31 -11.84 -7.79 -3.62
N LEU A 32 -12.26 -7.94 -4.89
CA LEU A 32 -11.88 -7.09 -6.02
C LEU A 32 -13.02 -6.18 -6.50
N VAL A 33 -14.07 -6.01 -5.71
CA VAL A 33 -15.18 -5.10 -6.06
C VAL A 33 -14.74 -3.64 -5.87
N LEU A 34 -15.08 -2.80 -6.84
CA LEU A 34 -14.78 -1.37 -6.86
C LEU A 34 -15.82 -0.51 -6.12
N GLY A 35 -16.53 -1.08 -5.14
CA GLY A 35 -17.58 -0.37 -4.40
C GLY A 35 -18.88 -0.24 -5.20
N ASP A 36 -19.83 0.55 -4.68
CA ASP A 36 -21.17 0.73 -5.27
C ASP A 36 -21.12 1.63 -6.51
N SER A 37 -20.12 2.49 -6.62
CA SER A 37 -19.90 3.36 -7.78
C SER A 37 -18.42 3.37 -8.16
N ALA A 38 -18.07 2.63 -9.21
CA ALA A 38 -16.71 2.59 -9.74
C ALA A 38 -16.16 3.99 -10.10
N VAL A 39 -17.00 4.89 -10.64
CA VAL A 39 -16.59 6.26 -11.00
C VAL A 39 -16.26 7.07 -9.75
N PHE A 40 -17.08 7.00 -8.72
CA PHE A 40 -16.86 7.72 -7.46
C PHE A 40 -15.65 7.14 -6.72
N GLY A 41 -15.50 5.81 -6.67
CA GLY A 41 -14.36 5.13 -6.08
C GLY A 41 -13.04 5.49 -6.76
N LEU A 42 -13.00 5.49 -8.10
CA LEU A 42 -11.82 5.89 -8.86
C LEU A 42 -11.45 7.37 -8.66
N PHE A 43 -12.45 8.25 -8.65
CA PHE A 43 -12.22 9.69 -8.43
C PHE A 43 -11.71 9.98 -7.02
N SER A 44 -12.40 9.47 -5.99
CA SER A 44 -12.01 9.64 -4.59
C SER A 44 -10.66 9.00 -4.29
N GLY A 45 -10.39 7.82 -4.85
CA GLY A 45 -9.09 7.16 -4.79
C GLY A 45 -7.97 7.99 -5.42
N ALA A 46 -8.20 8.55 -6.62
CA ALA A 46 -7.22 9.41 -7.30
C ALA A 46 -6.91 10.68 -6.49
N VAL A 47 -7.96 11.35 -5.96
CA VAL A 47 -7.80 12.56 -5.11
C VAL A 47 -7.02 12.21 -3.83
N THR A 48 -7.36 11.10 -3.18
CA THR A 48 -6.67 10.62 -1.97
C THR A 48 -5.21 10.27 -2.27
N ALA A 49 -4.94 9.59 -3.38
CA ALA A 49 -3.57 9.25 -3.79
C ALA A 49 -2.74 10.52 -4.06
N CYS A 50 -3.28 11.49 -4.81
CA CYS A 50 -2.59 12.76 -5.05
C CYS A 50 -2.32 13.51 -3.73
N GLY A 51 -3.28 13.56 -2.83
CA GLY A 51 -3.14 14.19 -1.51
C GLY A 51 -2.07 13.50 -0.66
N THR A 52 -2.07 12.17 -0.64
CA THR A 52 -1.09 11.36 0.10
C THR A 52 0.33 11.56 -0.44
N VAL A 53 0.50 11.57 -1.77
CA VAL A 53 1.80 11.85 -2.41
C VAL A 53 2.26 13.27 -2.10
N ALA A 54 1.39 14.28 -2.26
CA ALA A 54 1.73 15.67 -1.94
C ALA A 54 2.14 15.84 -0.49
N PHE A 55 1.41 15.22 0.44
CA PHE A 55 1.73 15.23 1.87
C PHE A 55 3.06 14.52 2.15
N GLY A 56 3.31 13.37 1.53
CA GLY A 56 4.58 12.64 1.60
C GLY A 56 5.78 13.50 1.15
N VAL A 57 5.61 14.24 0.04
CA VAL A 57 6.64 15.19 -0.44
C VAL A 57 6.88 16.32 0.55
N VAL A 58 5.83 16.85 1.17
CA VAL A 58 5.96 17.87 2.22
C VAL A 58 6.72 17.31 3.42
N LEU A 59 6.37 16.13 3.90
CA LEU A 59 7.06 15.48 5.01
C LEU A 59 8.52 15.15 4.68
N TYR A 60 8.82 14.68 3.48
CA TYR A 60 10.19 14.47 3.00
C TYR A 60 11.02 15.76 3.07
N ARG A 61 10.41 16.90 2.73
CA ARG A 61 11.10 18.21 2.79
C ARG A 61 11.28 18.73 4.21
N LEU A 62 10.32 18.49 5.08
CA LEU A 62 10.30 19.03 6.45
C LEU A 62 11.01 18.14 7.47
N LEU A 63 11.01 16.81 7.28
CA LEU A 63 11.55 15.87 8.25
C LEU A 63 12.88 15.26 7.77
N PRO A 64 14.02 15.70 8.34
CA PRO A 64 15.34 15.18 7.94
C PRO A 64 15.48 13.65 8.08
N VAL A 65 14.75 13.05 9.03
CA VAL A 65 14.77 11.60 9.23
C VAL A 65 14.14 10.88 8.04
N LEU A 66 13.00 11.37 7.51
CA LEU A 66 12.36 10.78 6.32
C LEU A 66 13.22 10.94 5.08
N ARG A 67 13.85 12.10 4.92
CA ARG A 67 14.79 12.34 3.81
C ARG A 67 15.92 11.32 3.84
N ARG A 68 16.58 11.15 4.98
CA ARG A 68 17.68 10.17 5.12
C ARG A 68 17.24 8.74 4.81
N ILE A 69 16.09 8.30 5.35
CA ILE A 69 15.55 6.97 5.07
C ILE A 69 15.25 6.80 3.58
N SER A 70 14.63 7.79 2.95
CA SER A 70 14.32 7.74 1.53
C SER A 70 15.57 7.70 0.67
N ASP A 71 16.58 8.53 0.99
CA ASP A 71 17.84 8.60 0.26
C ASP A 71 18.67 7.31 0.44
N GLU A 72 18.56 6.62 1.58
CA GLU A 72 19.19 5.31 1.83
C GLU A 72 18.47 4.17 1.07
N LEU A 73 17.14 4.20 1.02
CA LEU A 73 16.34 3.11 0.42
C LEU A 73 16.18 3.24 -1.09
N ALA A 74 16.02 4.45 -1.60
CA ALA A 74 15.74 4.67 -3.02
C ALA A 74 16.76 3.98 -3.94
N PRO A 75 18.09 4.10 -3.74
CA PRO A 75 19.06 3.40 -4.59
C PRO A 75 18.89 1.88 -4.57
N LEU A 76 18.55 1.28 -3.41
CA LEU A 76 18.37 -0.16 -3.26
C LEU A 76 17.18 -0.68 -4.07
N LEU A 77 16.15 0.14 -4.22
CA LEU A 77 14.89 -0.21 -4.88
C LEU A 77 14.90 0.15 -6.37
N VAL A 78 15.49 1.31 -6.72
CA VAL A 78 15.36 1.90 -8.07
C VAL A 78 16.58 1.69 -8.95
N ASP A 79 17.79 1.49 -8.40
CA ASP A 79 19.01 1.36 -9.20
C ASP A 79 18.96 0.15 -10.13
N GLY A 80 19.10 0.43 -11.43
CA GLY A 80 19.03 -0.57 -12.50
C GLY A 80 17.61 -1.04 -12.83
N ALA A 81 16.56 -0.50 -12.20
CA ALA A 81 15.18 -0.72 -12.59
C ALA A 81 14.76 0.23 -13.72
N ARG A 82 13.96 -0.27 -14.66
CA ARG A 82 13.37 0.57 -15.71
C ARG A 82 12.13 1.25 -15.16
N VAL A 83 11.81 2.46 -15.63
CA VAL A 83 10.59 3.18 -15.20
C VAL A 83 9.33 2.33 -15.32
N ARG A 84 9.19 1.55 -16.40
CA ARG A 84 8.06 0.63 -16.58
C ARG A 84 7.96 -0.43 -15.49
N ASP A 85 9.11 -0.91 -15.00
CA ASP A 85 9.16 -1.94 -13.97
C ASP A 85 8.76 -1.34 -12.61
N LEU A 86 9.15 -0.10 -12.34
CA LEU A 86 8.72 0.66 -11.16
C LEU A 86 7.22 0.94 -11.18
N VAL A 87 6.69 1.37 -12.34
CA VAL A 87 5.24 1.57 -12.51
C VAL A 87 4.48 0.27 -12.29
N LEU A 88 4.95 -0.84 -12.87
CA LEU A 88 4.34 -2.16 -12.68
C LEU A 88 4.29 -2.54 -11.20
N VAL A 89 5.42 -2.45 -10.49
CA VAL A 89 5.49 -2.79 -9.06
C VAL A 89 4.59 -1.88 -8.24
N SER A 90 4.56 -0.57 -8.54
CA SER A 90 3.69 0.37 -7.82
C SER A 90 2.21 0.07 -8.02
N VAL A 91 1.79 -0.26 -9.24
CA VAL A 91 0.40 -0.64 -9.53
C VAL A 91 0.05 -1.95 -8.84
N MET A 92 0.92 -2.96 -8.94
CA MET A 92 0.68 -4.26 -8.30
C MET A 92 0.66 -4.15 -6.77
N SER A 93 1.53 -3.32 -6.19
CA SER A 93 1.53 -3.01 -4.76
C SER A 93 0.18 -2.39 -4.36
N GLY A 94 -0.20 -1.30 -5.00
CA GLY A 94 -1.45 -0.61 -4.67
C GLY A 94 -2.67 -1.54 -4.79
N VAL A 95 -2.82 -2.23 -5.92
CA VAL A 95 -3.97 -3.13 -6.13
C VAL A 95 -3.92 -4.35 -5.19
N GLY A 96 -2.74 -4.97 -5.03
CA GLY A 96 -2.58 -6.17 -4.21
C GLY A 96 -2.82 -5.90 -2.73
N GLU A 97 -2.27 -4.80 -2.22
CA GLU A 97 -2.44 -4.42 -0.82
C GLU A 97 -3.88 -4.00 -0.53
N GLU A 98 -4.50 -3.18 -1.39
CA GLU A 98 -5.89 -2.78 -1.19
C GLU A 98 -6.85 -3.97 -1.27
N ALA A 99 -6.70 -4.86 -2.26
CA ALA A 99 -7.51 -6.06 -2.34
C ALA A 99 -7.36 -6.95 -1.09
N PHE A 100 -6.14 -7.12 -0.59
CA PHE A 100 -5.88 -7.97 0.58
C PHE A 100 -6.34 -7.32 1.89
N PHE A 101 -5.89 -6.09 2.15
CA PHE A 101 -6.19 -5.44 3.43
C PHE A 101 -7.63 -4.92 3.47
N ARG A 102 -8.13 -4.25 2.43
CA ARG A 102 -9.48 -3.65 2.44
C ARG A 102 -10.52 -4.63 1.95
N GLY A 103 -10.27 -5.29 0.82
CA GLY A 103 -11.24 -6.22 0.25
C GLY A 103 -11.42 -7.51 1.07
N ALA A 104 -10.33 -8.09 1.60
CA ALA A 104 -10.39 -9.38 2.29
C ALA A 104 -10.34 -9.25 3.82
N LEU A 105 -9.36 -8.53 4.39
CA LEU A 105 -9.16 -8.52 5.85
C LEU A 105 -10.06 -7.53 6.59
N GLN A 106 -10.25 -6.32 6.09
CA GLN A 106 -11.02 -5.29 6.80
C GLN A 106 -12.47 -5.69 7.08
N PRO A 107 -13.21 -6.34 6.16
CA PRO A 107 -14.55 -6.84 6.46
C PRO A 107 -14.60 -7.90 7.56
N LEU A 108 -13.48 -8.58 7.84
CA LEU A 108 -13.39 -9.63 8.87
C LEU A 108 -12.91 -9.09 10.21
N LEU A 109 -11.94 -8.18 10.20
CA LEU A 109 -11.21 -7.74 11.39
C LEU A 109 -11.54 -6.30 11.81
N GLY A 110 -12.22 -5.54 10.94
CA GLY A 110 -12.49 -4.12 11.11
C GLY A 110 -11.27 -3.24 10.79
N ILE A 111 -11.56 -1.95 10.60
CA ILE A 111 -10.58 -0.95 10.17
C ILE A 111 -9.39 -0.82 11.15
N VAL A 112 -9.62 -0.89 12.46
CA VAL A 112 -8.58 -0.68 13.47
C VAL A 112 -7.52 -1.79 13.39
N VAL A 113 -7.96 -3.05 13.47
CA VAL A 113 -7.04 -4.20 13.46
C VAL A 113 -6.30 -4.26 12.12
N THR A 114 -7.00 -4.07 11.02
CA THR A 114 -6.41 -4.13 9.68
C THR A 114 -5.38 -3.02 9.45
N SER A 115 -5.65 -1.78 9.93
CA SER A 115 -4.70 -0.67 9.82
C SER A 115 -3.45 -0.89 10.68
N LEU A 116 -3.61 -1.45 11.88
CA LEU A 116 -2.46 -1.81 12.74
C LEU A 116 -1.62 -2.94 12.11
N LEU A 117 -2.26 -3.96 11.54
CA LEU A 117 -1.57 -5.03 10.81
C LEU A 117 -0.82 -4.48 9.60
N PHE A 118 -1.45 -3.58 8.83
CA PHE A 118 -0.81 -2.92 7.70
C PHE A 118 0.46 -2.18 8.12
N GLY A 119 0.38 -1.38 9.21
CA GLY A 119 1.56 -0.71 9.75
C GLY A 119 2.61 -1.68 10.30
N ALA A 120 2.21 -2.76 10.97
CA ALA A 120 3.13 -3.75 11.52
C ALA A 120 3.97 -4.46 10.44
N LEU A 121 3.42 -4.63 9.24
CA LEU A 121 4.16 -5.17 8.09
C LEU A 121 5.12 -4.15 7.45
N HIS A 122 5.06 -2.89 7.85
CA HIS A 122 5.94 -1.81 7.41
C HIS A 122 6.99 -1.43 8.47
N VAL A 123 7.30 -2.35 9.39
CA VAL A 123 8.38 -2.17 10.37
C VAL A 123 9.73 -2.36 9.67
N GLY A 124 10.62 -1.41 9.83
CA GLY A 124 11.98 -1.50 9.31
C GLY A 124 12.98 -2.05 10.32
N PRO A 125 14.24 -2.24 9.93
CA PRO A 125 15.25 -2.94 10.72
C PRO A 125 15.73 -2.18 11.95
N ASP A 126 15.48 -0.89 12.07
CA ASP A 126 15.88 -0.08 13.22
C ASP A 126 14.79 0.96 13.61
N ARG A 127 15.00 1.63 14.77
CA ARG A 127 14.03 2.58 15.32
C ARG A 127 13.72 3.80 14.42
N ARG A 128 14.60 4.15 13.49
CA ARG A 128 14.37 5.28 12.56
C ARG A 128 13.18 4.99 11.65
N TYR A 129 12.95 3.71 11.33
CA TYR A 129 11.82 3.28 10.51
C TYR A 129 10.47 3.33 11.22
N LEU A 130 10.41 3.58 12.53
CA LEU A 130 9.14 3.77 13.23
C LEU A 130 8.30 4.91 12.65
N VAL A 131 8.95 5.95 12.11
CA VAL A 131 8.25 7.04 11.40
C VAL A 131 7.52 6.49 10.16
N TRP A 132 8.16 5.57 9.44
CA TRP A 132 7.56 4.87 8.31
C TRP A 132 6.39 3.97 8.74
N THR A 133 6.56 3.22 9.82
CA THR A 133 5.50 2.39 10.40
C THR A 133 4.29 3.24 10.83
N VAL A 134 4.52 4.35 11.52
CA VAL A 134 3.43 5.27 11.93
C VAL A 134 2.73 5.87 10.71
N TRP A 135 3.49 6.23 9.67
CA TRP A 135 2.93 6.67 8.39
C TRP A 135 2.05 5.58 7.76
N ALA A 136 2.53 4.34 7.72
CA ALA A 136 1.78 3.20 7.18
C ALA A 136 0.49 2.93 7.98
N VAL A 137 0.52 3.02 9.32
CA VAL A 137 -0.71 2.94 10.14
C VAL A 137 -1.69 4.04 9.76
N GLY A 138 -1.22 5.29 9.63
CA GLY A 138 -2.05 6.42 9.21
C GLY A 138 -2.66 6.24 7.82
N ALA A 139 -1.86 5.78 6.86
CA ALA A 139 -2.33 5.40 5.52
C ALA A 139 -3.34 4.24 5.59
N GLY A 140 -3.11 3.28 6.49
CA GLY A 140 -4.02 2.19 6.79
C GLY A 140 -5.42 2.68 7.16
N PHE A 141 -5.50 3.61 8.10
CA PHE A 141 -6.77 4.21 8.49
C PHE A 141 -7.40 5.06 7.39
N LEU A 142 -6.60 5.85 6.67
CA LEU A 142 -7.08 6.70 5.58
C LEU A 142 -7.74 5.87 4.47
N PHE A 143 -7.03 4.87 3.96
CA PHE A 143 -7.54 4.02 2.89
C PHE A 143 -8.65 3.08 3.38
N GLY A 144 -8.57 2.63 4.65
CA GLY A 144 -9.64 1.86 5.27
C GLY A 144 -10.95 2.66 5.40
N ALA A 145 -10.88 3.93 5.80
CA ALA A 145 -12.03 4.81 5.86
C ALA A 145 -12.57 5.13 4.45
N LEU A 146 -11.67 5.33 3.47
CA LEU A 146 -12.07 5.53 2.09
C LEU A 146 -12.84 4.31 1.55
N TYR A 147 -12.36 3.10 1.82
CA TYR A 147 -13.01 1.86 1.45
C TYR A 147 -14.42 1.70 2.06
N GLU A 148 -14.62 2.11 3.32
CA GLU A 148 -15.95 2.07 3.96
C GLU A 148 -16.91 3.13 3.42
N TRP A 149 -16.37 4.18 2.81
CA TRP A 149 -17.16 5.30 2.29
C TRP A 149 -17.53 5.15 0.80
N THR A 150 -16.80 4.36 0.03
CA THR A 150 -16.99 4.18 -1.43
C THR A 150 -17.62 2.86 -1.79
#